data_28755089470bd636a4c891a2262eff79
#
_entry.id   28755089470bd636a4c891a2262eff79
#
_cell.length_a   1.000
_cell.length_b   1.000
_cell.length_c   1.000
_cell.angle_alpha   90.00
_cell.angle_beta   90.00
_cell.angle_gamma   90.00
#
_symmetry.space_group_name_H-M   'P 1'
#
loop_
_entity.id
_entity.type
_entity.pdbx_description
1 polymer ?
#
loop_
_entity_poly.entity_id
_entity_poly.type
_entity_poly.pdbx_seq_one_letter_code
_entity_poly.pdbx_strand_id
1 'polypeptide(L)'
;MTFPSDTFTTGQVLTAAQMNGIGDDINNLWRLTFRAVTGTSDTLVLADSYNKLITYSNTGTTTITIPNSSSVAFTTGAIVNILKTGATGTISIIQGSGVTISSAGATATNPVITATAGAASIIKTGGDSFTVVGRIA
;
A
#
# COMPACT_ATOMS: atom_id res chain seq x y z
N MET A 1 0.94 -9.70 -8.01
CA MET A 1 1.09 -10.07 -9.43
C MET A 1 2.09 -11.20 -9.53
N THR A 2 1.68 -12.34 -9.98
CA THR A 2 2.57 -13.44 -10.36
C THR A 2 2.73 -13.37 -11.87
N PHE A 3 3.93 -13.02 -12.33
CA PHE A 3 4.27 -13.30 -13.71
C PHE A 3 4.23 -14.83 -13.87
N PRO A 4 3.66 -15.37 -14.97
CA PRO A 4 3.80 -16.78 -15.25
C PRO A 4 5.29 -17.09 -15.21
N SER A 5 5.68 -18.09 -14.41
CA SER A 5 7.08 -18.53 -14.31
C SER A 5 7.51 -19.34 -15.55
N ASP A 6 6.99 -18.97 -16.72
CA ASP A 6 7.34 -19.60 -17.97
C ASP A 6 8.77 -19.19 -18.32
N THR A 7 9.70 -20.07 -18.04
CA THR A 7 11.07 -19.99 -18.56
C THR A 7 11.03 -20.17 -20.08
N PHE A 8 11.20 -19.07 -20.80
CA PHE A 8 11.32 -19.10 -22.25
C PHE A 8 12.71 -19.64 -22.61
N THR A 9 12.78 -20.71 -23.37
CA THR A 9 14.01 -21.24 -23.93
C THR A 9 14.25 -20.66 -25.33
N THR A 10 15.50 -20.51 -25.73
CA THR A 10 15.86 -20.02 -27.07
C THR A 10 15.18 -20.87 -28.15
N GLY A 11 14.42 -20.22 -29.07
CA GLY A 11 13.70 -20.88 -30.15
C GLY A 11 12.27 -21.32 -29.81
N GLN A 12 11.78 -21.06 -28.60
CA GLN A 12 10.40 -21.34 -28.23
C GLN A 12 9.45 -20.33 -28.89
N VAL A 13 8.41 -20.82 -29.55
CA VAL A 13 7.34 -20.00 -30.10
C VAL A 13 6.26 -19.84 -29.02
N LEU A 14 5.92 -18.60 -28.69
CA LEU A 14 4.83 -18.31 -27.75
C LEU A 14 3.48 -18.75 -28.36
N THR A 15 2.67 -19.42 -27.56
CA THR A 15 1.29 -19.69 -27.92
C THR A 15 0.45 -18.42 -27.84
N ALA A 16 -0.68 -18.36 -28.55
CA ALA A 16 -1.61 -17.26 -28.46
C ALA A 16 -2.12 -17.02 -27.02
N ALA A 17 -2.32 -18.09 -26.24
CA ALA A 17 -2.73 -18.01 -24.84
C ALA A 17 -1.65 -17.36 -23.95
N GLN A 18 -0.37 -17.69 -24.17
CA GLN A 18 0.74 -17.07 -23.45
C GLN A 18 0.89 -15.59 -23.80
N MET A 19 0.75 -15.22 -25.08
CA MET A 19 0.78 -13.83 -25.53
C MET A 19 -0.39 -13.02 -24.97
N ASN A 20 -1.59 -13.58 -24.93
CA ASN A 20 -2.76 -12.92 -24.33
C ASN A 20 -2.58 -12.75 -22.82
N GLY A 21 -2.01 -13.74 -22.12
CA GLY A 21 -1.69 -13.64 -20.70
C GLY A 21 -0.72 -12.49 -20.40
N ILE A 22 0.33 -12.34 -21.20
CA ILE A 22 1.27 -11.20 -21.07
C ILE A 22 0.55 -9.88 -21.33
N GLY A 23 -0.32 -9.81 -22.32
CA GLY A 23 -1.11 -8.61 -22.63
C GLY A 23 -2.04 -8.21 -21.47
N ASP A 24 -2.70 -9.18 -20.85
CA ASP A 24 -3.57 -8.97 -19.69
C ASP A 24 -2.76 -8.52 -18.47
N ASP A 25 -1.60 -9.10 -18.22
CA ASP A 25 -0.70 -8.69 -17.14
C ASP A 25 -0.19 -7.25 -17.34
N ILE A 26 0.17 -6.87 -18.56
CA ILE A 26 0.58 -5.49 -18.90
C ILE A 26 -0.59 -4.53 -18.69
N ASN A 27 -1.80 -4.87 -19.12
CA ASN A 27 -2.98 -4.04 -18.92
C ASN A 27 -3.32 -3.86 -17.43
N ASN A 28 -3.10 -4.87 -16.62
CA ASN A 28 -3.32 -4.83 -15.17
C ASN A 28 -2.27 -4.00 -14.42
N LEU A 29 -1.06 -3.81 -14.97
CA LEU A 29 -0.03 -2.96 -14.39
C LEU A 29 -0.46 -1.49 -14.25
N TRP A 30 -1.36 -1.01 -15.10
CA TRP A 30 -1.84 0.37 -15.13
C TRP A 30 -3.08 0.61 -14.29
N ARG A 31 -3.64 -0.43 -13.67
CA ARG A 31 -4.82 -0.33 -12.82
C ARG A 31 -4.46 -0.56 -11.37
N LEU A 32 -4.92 0.34 -10.51
CA LEU A 32 -4.91 0.07 -9.08
C LEU A 32 -5.93 -1.03 -8.75
N THR A 33 -5.48 -2.05 -8.06
CA THR A 33 -6.39 -2.99 -7.40
C THR A 33 -6.81 -2.44 -6.05
N PHE A 34 -7.98 -2.84 -5.54
CA PHE A 34 -8.50 -2.33 -4.29
C PHE A 34 -8.41 -3.39 -3.19
N ARG A 35 -8.03 -2.94 -1.99
CA ARG A 35 -8.17 -3.71 -0.76
C ARG A 35 -9.09 -2.92 0.19
N ALA A 36 -10.27 -3.45 0.47
CA ALA A 36 -11.21 -2.80 1.36
C ALA A 36 -10.99 -3.27 2.81
N VAL A 37 -10.89 -2.32 3.74
CA VAL A 37 -10.78 -2.55 5.17
C VAL A 37 -11.97 -1.91 5.87
N THR A 38 -12.72 -2.70 6.61
CA THR A 38 -13.89 -2.28 7.38
C THR A 38 -13.66 -2.32 8.89
N GLY A 39 -12.56 -2.92 9.32
CA GLY A 39 -12.20 -3.08 10.73
C GLY A 39 -11.56 -1.84 11.35
N THR A 40 -11.32 -1.93 12.66
CA THR A 40 -10.71 -0.86 13.46
C THR A 40 -9.18 -0.94 13.53
N SER A 41 -8.58 -2.00 13.03
CA SER A 41 -7.13 -2.18 12.96
C SER A 41 -6.71 -2.85 11.66
N ASP A 42 -5.55 -2.49 11.18
CA ASP A 42 -4.93 -3.05 9.99
C ASP A 42 -3.40 -3.02 10.13
N THR A 43 -2.73 -4.02 9.60
CA THR A 43 -1.28 -4.03 9.48
C THR A 43 -0.92 -4.17 8.01
N LEU A 44 -0.06 -3.29 7.51
CA LEU A 44 0.36 -3.31 6.12
C LEU A 44 1.10 -4.60 5.79
N VAL A 45 0.81 -5.16 4.62
CA VAL A 45 1.47 -6.35 4.08
C VAL A 45 2.22 -6.00 2.79
N LEU A 46 3.18 -6.83 2.41
CA LEU A 46 4.03 -6.56 1.24
C LEU A 46 3.21 -6.32 -0.05
N ALA A 47 2.13 -7.07 -0.22
CA ALA A 47 1.25 -6.93 -1.38
C ALA A 47 0.56 -5.55 -1.48
N ASP A 48 0.54 -4.76 -0.41
CA ASP A 48 -0.05 -3.41 -0.42
C ASP A 48 0.80 -2.39 -1.19
N SER A 49 2.09 -2.69 -1.37
CA SER A 49 3.00 -1.86 -2.17
C SER A 49 2.96 -2.15 -3.67
N TYR A 50 2.15 -3.11 -4.11
CA TYR A 50 2.07 -3.53 -5.51
C TYR A 50 0.79 -3.01 -6.18
N ASN A 51 0.85 -1.78 -6.69
CA ASN A 51 -0.22 -1.19 -7.51
C ASN A 51 -1.61 -1.30 -6.85
N LYS A 52 -1.69 -0.98 -5.57
CA LYS A 52 -2.89 -1.15 -4.75
C LYS A 52 -3.34 0.16 -4.10
N LEU A 53 -4.65 0.33 -3.99
CA LEU A 53 -5.27 1.35 -3.15
C LEU A 53 -6.03 0.66 -2.02
N ILE A 54 -5.66 0.96 -0.79
CA ILE A 54 -6.37 0.46 0.39
C ILE A 54 -7.45 1.46 0.77
N THR A 55 -8.69 1.01 0.84
CA THR A 55 -9.82 1.84 1.23
C THR A 55 -10.28 1.48 2.63
N TYR A 56 -10.49 2.49 3.47
CA TYR A 56 -10.94 2.34 4.85
C TYR A 56 -12.33 2.97 5.01
N SER A 57 -13.34 2.14 5.23
CA SER A 57 -14.74 2.56 5.32
C SER A 57 -15.29 2.57 6.75
N ASN A 58 -14.49 2.22 7.76
CA ASN A 58 -14.92 2.23 9.14
C ASN A 58 -15.35 3.65 9.57
N THR A 59 -16.42 3.76 10.34
CA THR A 59 -16.95 5.03 10.85
C THR A 59 -16.35 5.44 12.20
N GLY A 60 -15.62 4.55 12.86
CA GLY A 60 -14.82 4.81 14.04
C GLY A 60 -13.34 5.07 13.69
N THR A 61 -12.49 5.08 14.70
CA THR A 61 -11.03 5.17 14.47
C THR A 61 -10.50 3.83 13.94
N THR A 62 -9.75 3.90 12.86
CA THR A 62 -8.97 2.76 12.34
C THR A 62 -7.49 3.03 12.57
N THR A 63 -6.80 2.08 13.15
CA THR A 63 -5.34 2.15 13.35
C THR A 63 -4.64 1.33 12.28
N ILE A 64 -3.74 1.96 11.52
CA ILE A 64 -2.88 1.31 10.55
C ILE A 64 -1.48 1.19 11.15
N THR A 65 -0.97 -0.02 11.26
CA THR A 65 0.40 -0.27 11.74
C THR A 65 1.34 -0.48 10.56
N ILE A 66 2.42 0.28 10.51
CA ILE A 66 3.53 0.06 9.57
C ILE A 66 4.49 -0.94 10.22
N PRO A 67 4.62 -2.16 9.69
CA PRO A 67 5.52 -3.16 10.25
C PRO A 67 6.98 -2.85 9.91
N ASN A 68 7.92 -3.37 10.71
CA ASN A 68 9.34 -3.30 10.43
C ASN A 68 9.76 -4.28 9.33
N SER A 69 10.98 -4.11 8.82
CA SER A 69 11.51 -4.90 7.71
C SER A 69 11.73 -6.38 8.04
N SER A 70 11.86 -6.74 9.32
CA SER A 70 11.97 -8.15 9.73
C SER A 70 10.61 -8.87 9.66
N SER A 71 9.51 -8.13 9.79
CA SER A 71 8.14 -8.67 9.69
C SER A 71 7.60 -8.61 8.27
N VAL A 72 7.81 -7.48 7.57
CA VAL A 72 7.39 -7.28 6.18
C VAL A 72 8.50 -6.55 5.42
N ALA A 73 9.15 -7.25 4.50
CA ALA A 73 10.31 -6.76 3.76
C ALA A 73 9.93 -5.82 2.59
N PHE A 74 9.35 -4.66 2.91
CA PHE A 74 9.17 -3.62 1.89
C PHE A 74 10.52 -3.19 1.32
N THR A 75 10.62 -3.02 0.02
CA THR A 75 11.81 -2.43 -0.62
C THR A 75 11.83 -0.92 -0.44
N THR A 76 13.01 -0.32 -0.37
CA THR A 76 13.14 1.15 -0.40
C THR A 76 12.54 1.70 -1.69
N GLY A 77 11.71 2.74 -1.58
CA GLY A 77 10.91 3.27 -2.67
C GLY A 77 9.52 2.64 -2.81
N ALA A 78 9.18 1.60 -2.03
CA ALA A 78 7.82 1.06 -1.99
C ALA A 78 6.83 2.13 -1.54
N ILE A 79 5.67 2.16 -2.20
CA ILE A 79 4.59 3.12 -1.92
C ILE A 79 3.32 2.34 -1.62
N VAL A 80 2.70 2.64 -0.48
CA VAL A 80 1.37 2.16 -0.12
C VAL A 80 0.40 3.33 -0.15
N ASN A 81 -0.64 3.23 -0.97
CA ASN A 81 -1.67 4.27 -1.11
C ASN A 81 -2.90 3.91 -0.26
N ILE A 82 -3.38 4.88 0.49
CA ILE A 82 -4.55 4.73 1.37
C ILE A 82 -5.58 5.81 1.10
N LEU A 83 -6.85 5.45 1.23
CA LEU A 83 -7.99 6.35 1.05
C LEU A 83 -9.04 6.10 2.14
N LYS A 84 -9.40 7.14 2.86
CA LYS A 84 -10.52 7.10 3.81
C LYS A 84 -11.83 7.30 3.05
N THR A 85 -12.70 6.29 3.07
CA THR A 85 -14.05 6.35 2.47
C THR A 85 -15.15 6.47 3.50
N GLY A 86 -14.88 6.15 4.77
CA GLY A 86 -15.84 6.31 5.87
C GLY A 86 -16.22 7.77 6.09
N ALA A 87 -17.51 8.04 6.31
CA ALA A 87 -18.03 9.39 6.49
C ALA A 87 -17.57 10.05 7.79
N THR A 88 -17.38 9.25 8.84
CA THR A 88 -16.91 9.70 10.16
C THR A 88 -15.66 8.93 10.58
N GLY A 89 -15.20 9.14 11.81
CA GLY A 89 -14.01 8.48 12.32
C GLY A 89 -12.70 9.02 11.74
N THR A 90 -11.61 8.40 12.12
CA THR A 90 -10.26 8.80 11.74
C THR A 90 -9.42 7.58 11.35
N ILE A 91 -8.38 7.79 10.55
CA ILE A 91 -7.33 6.81 10.34
C ILE A 91 -6.09 7.31 11.07
N SER A 92 -5.56 6.53 11.99
CA SER A 92 -4.29 6.79 12.67
C SER A 92 -3.22 5.87 12.14
N ILE A 93 -2.14 6.42 11.61
CA ILE A 93 -1.00 5.65 11.09
C ILE A 93 0.04 5.58 12.20
N ILE A 94 0.35 4.39 12.68
CA ILE A 94 1.27 4.18 13.80
C ILE A 94 2.51 3.38 13.39
N GLN A 95 3.56 3.58 14.15
CA GLN A 95 4.82 2.87 14.01
C GLN A 95 4.71 1.45 14.59
N GLY A 96 5.15 0.45 13.85
CA GLY A 96 5.54 -0.83 14.41
C GLY A 96 6.86 -0.71 15.20
N SER A 97 7.22 -1.76 15.90
CA SER A 97 8.48 -1.77 16.69
C SER A 97 9.69 -1.48 15.82
N GLY A 98 10.48 -0.47 16.18
CA GLY A 98 11.69 -0.07 15.46
C GLY A 98 11.46 0.76 14.19
N VAL A 99 10.20 1.04 13.83
CA VAL A 99 9.86 1.87 12.66
C VAL A 99 9.91 3.35 13.03
N THR A 100 10.41 4.18 12.12
CA THR A 100 10.36 5.65 12.21
C THR A 100 9.44 6.19 11.12
N ILE A 101 8.49 7.06 11.50
CA ILE A 101 7.63 7.77 10.56
C ILE A 101 7.98 9.26 10.58
N SER A 102 8.15 9.85 9.41
CA SER A 102 8.15 11.29 9.20
C SER A 102 6.93 11.67 8.35
N SER A 103 6.36 12.84 8.58
CA SER A 103 5.22 13.34 7.84
C SER A 103 5.28 14.85 7.66
N ALA A 104 5.00 15.33 6.45
CA ALA A 104 4.91 16.75 6.17
C ALA A 104 3.54 17.26 6.60
N GLY A 105 3.50 18.27 7.48
CA GLY A 105 2.27 18.91 7.93
C GLY A 105 1.59 18.27 9.14
N ALA A 106 2.08 17.13 9.62
CA ALA A 106 1.65 16.55 10.89
C ALA A 106 2.65 16.93 11.99
N THR A 107 2.13 17.34 13.15
CA THR A 107 2.95 17.67 14.31
C THR A 107 3.29 16.44 15.16
N ALA A 108 2.66 15.30 14.87
CA ALA A 108 2.81 14.06 15.61
C ALA A 108 3.56 13.00 14.80
N THR A 109 4.23 12.11 15.53
CA THR A 109 4.86 10.90 14.96
C THR A 109 3.84 9.89 14.40
N ASN A 110 2.56 10.08 14.71
CA ASN A 110 1.45 9.28 14.23
C ASN A 110 0.50 10.15 13.41
N PRO A 111 0.71 10.30 12.09
CA PRO A 111 -0.15 11.11 11.25
C PRO A 111 -1.58 10.56 11.20
N VAL A 112 -2.57 11.44 11.14
CA VAL A 112 -3.99 11.11 11.18
C VAL A 112 -4.70 11.65 9.94
N ILE A 113 -5.58 10.85 9.34
CA ILE A 113 -6.51 11.28 8.30
C ILE A 113 -7.90 11.42 8.92
N THR A 114 -8.40 12.64 8.99
CA THR A 114 -9.72 12.95 9.58
C THR A 114 -10.79 13.14 8.51
N ALA A 115 -10.44 13.70 7.36
CA ALA A 115 -11.39 14.06 6.33
C ALA A 115 -11.88 12.83 5.53
N THR A 116 -13.18 12.79 5.23
CA THR A 116 -13.73 11.89 4.21
C THR A 116 -13.08 12.19 2.85
N ALA A 117 -12.79 11.15 2.08
CA ALA A 117 -11.99 11.21 0.87
C ALA A 117 -10.55 11.72 1.10
N GLY A 118 -10.09 11.77 2.36
CA GLY A 118 -8.70 12.02 2.68
C GLY A 118 -7.82 10.86 2.24
N ALA A 119 -6.76 11.17 1.51
CA ALA A 119 -5.81 10.19 0.99
C ALA A 119 -4.40 10.49 1.47
N ALA A 120 -3.60 9.45 1.59
CA ALA A 120 -2.17 9.57 1.86
C ALA A 120 -1.39 8.45 1.17
N SER A 121 -0.11 8.72 0.94
CA SER A 121 0.86 7.72 0.49
C SER A 121 1.91 7.51 1.58
N ILE A 122 2.18 6.27 1.88
CA ILE A 122 3.22 5.83 2.82
C ILE A 122 4.38 5.34 1.98
N ILE A 123 5.51 6.01 2.05
CA ILE A 123 6.68 5.78 1.21
C ILE A 123 7.82 5.25 2.08
N LYS A 124 8.38 4.09 1.74
CA LYS A 124 9.60 3.60 2.40
C LYS A 124 10.83 4.35 1.89
N THR A 125 11.50 5.09 2.76
CA THR A 125 12.65 5.94 2.40
C THR A 125 14.00 5.32 2.73
N GLY A 126 14.04 4.29 3.56
CA GLY A 126 15.28 3.57 3.90
C GLY A 126 14.99 2.55 4.99
N GLY A 127 15.90 1.68 5.39
CA GLY A 127 15.81 0.75 6.50
C GLY A 127 14.39 0.49 7.04
N ASP A 128 14.11 0.92 8.26
CA ASP A 128 12.76 0.95 8.86
C ASP A 128 12.19 2.38 8.93
N SER A 129 12.56 3.24 7.98
CA SER A 129 12.10 4.63 7.88
C SER A 129 11.06 4.80 6.77
N PHE A 130 9.97 5.48 7.11
CA PHE A 130 8.86 5.77 6.21
C PHE A 130 8.49 7.26 6.25
N THR A 131 8.05 7.78 5.11
CA THR A 131 7.50 9.13 5.02
C THR A 131 6.04 9.04 4.59
N VAL A 132 5.17 9.73 5.31
CA VAL A 132 3.74 9.82 4.99
C VAL A 132 3.46 11.19 4.41
N VAL A 133 2.88 11.21 3.22
CA VAL A 133 2.49 12.44 2.50
C VAL A 133 1.03 12.36 2.11
N GLY A 134 0.33 13.48 2.17
CA GLY A 134 -1.08 13.54 1.82
C GLY A 134 -1.87 14.49 2.71
N ARG A 135 -3.20 14.25 2.78
CA ARG A 135 -4.09 15.03 3.66
C ARG A 135 -4.07 14.46 5.08
N ILE A 136 -3.05 14.81 5.81
CA ILE A 136 -2.77 14.35 7.18
C ILE A 136 -2.72 15.53 8.14
N ALA A 137 -2.98 15.23 9.40
CA ALA A 137 -2.88 16.17 10.51
C ALA A 137 -1.98 15.61 11.62
#